data_2f62511aba43a6c1c63ab73abf9d30e6
#
_entry.id   2f62511aba43a6c1c63ab73abf9d30e6
#
_cell.length_a   1.000
_cell.length_b   1.000
_cell.length_c   1.000
_cell.angle_alpha   90.00
_cell.angle_beta   90.00
_cell.angle_gamma   90.00
#
_symmetry.space_group_name_H-M   'P 1'
#
loop_
_entity.id
_entity.type
_entity.pdbx_description
1 polymer ?
#
loop_
_entity_poly.entity_id
_entity_poly.type
_entity_poly.pdbx_seq_one_letter_code
_entity_poly.pdbx_strand_id
1 'polypeptide(L)'
;IEDLPSQQSASDGGGNFDRVLKLPQITASGVAIIIGAGIYVLLAPATKDAGAQVWLSFLFASALSVLTAFSYMELSSMFPKAGSEQEFARHAFPSWVSATVGWSMALALVVAASTVALGFSRYLAEFIEVDFRLSAIVITLLMCFVSFLGMQRAIWLVLTLGAIEVGGLVLVFVVGAPSIGDVDLFAGFDFGGVFASASLVFFAFIGFDEVITLSEETKNPRRTVPLALFLSLAISTLLYVGVAIVAVSVLGVDGLVSSTRPLADVMSLTVGDSSAKLMAAIALISTSSTVLLALTSASRMIYGTASSGSLPKIFATVYQRRTPLPALLASTAVAIALILFEDI
;
A
#
# COMPACT_ATOMS: atom_id res chain seq x y z
N ILE A 1 50.07 20.74 -28.86
CA ILE A 1 48.66 20.38 -28.98
C ILE A 1 48.62 18.88 -28.74
N GLU A 2 48.56 18.49 -27.47
CA GLU A 2 48.54 17.12 -27.02
C GLU A 2 47.10 16.63 -26.93
N ASP A 3 46.89 15.43 -27.44
CA ASP A 3 45.62 14.70 -27.45
C ASP A 3 45.14 14.43 -26.02
N LEU A 4 43.98 15.00 -25.69
CA LEU A 4 43.22 14.61 -24.50
C LEU A 4 42.56 13.23 -24.74
N PRO A 5 42.77 12.24 -23.89
CA PRO A 5 42.13 10.94 -24.06
C PRO A 5 40.61 11.08 -23.88
N SER A 6 39.89 10.54 -24.87
CA SER A 6 38.46 10.37 -24.89
C SER A 6 37.99 9.71 -23.57
N GLN A 7 37.10 10.39 -22.85
CA GLN A 7 36.42 9.85 -21.69
C GLN A 7 35.69 8.55 -22.11
N GLN A 8 36.28 7.43 -21.79
CA GLN A 8 35.62 6.13 -21.79
C GLN A 8 34.41 6.23 -20.87
N SER A 9 33.25 5.97 -21.47
CA SER A 9 31.98 5.76 -20.79
C SER A 9 32.18 4.89 -19.56
N ALA A 10 31.96 5.47 -18.38
CA ALA A 10 31.79 4.68 -17.16
C ALA A 10 30.66 3.68 -17.43
N SER A 11 31.02 2.41 -17.51
CA SER A 11 30.08 1.30 -17.56
C SER A 11 29.27 1.31 -16.28
N ASP A 12 28.02 1.75 -16.37
CA ASP A 12 27.01 1.59 -15.36
C ASP A 12 26.96 0.12 -14.95
N GLY A 13 27.38 -0.17 -13.74
CA GLY A 13 27.21 -1.44 -13.06
C GLY A 13 25.76 -1.60 -12.54
N GLY A 14 24.78 -1.37 -13.40
CA GLY A 14 23.36 -1.62 -13.14
C GLY A 14 22.93 -2.84 -13.94
N GLY A 15 22.26 -3.79 -13.31
CA GLY A 15 21.76 -5.01 -13.92
C GLY A 15 20.96 -4.68 -15.19
N ASN A 16 21.25 -5.43 -16.27
CA ASN A 16 20.61 -5.29 -17.59
C ASN A 16 19.15 -5.73 -17.52
N PHE A 17 18.26 -4.86 -17.04
CA PHE A 17 16.83 -5.04 -17.25
C PHE A 17 16.45 -4.48 -18.63
N ASP A 18 15.71 -5.27 -19.42
CA ASP A 18 15.17 -4.78 -20.69
C ASP A 18 14.11 -3.70 -20.41
N ARG A 19 14.32 -2.50 -20.94
CA ARG A 19 13.39 -1.37 -20.82
C ARG A 19 12.16 -1.59 -21.70
N VAL A 20 11.18 -2.32 -21.20
CA VAL A 20 9.98 -2.74 -21.93
C VAL A 20 8.73 -1.96 -21.54
N LEU A 21 8.66 -1.44 -20.31
CA LEU A 21 7.47 -0.83 -19.72
C LEU A 21 7.21 0.56 -20.33
N LYS A 22 5.93 0.78 -20.70
CA LYS A 22 5.39 2.05 -21.20
C LYS A 22 4.47 2.69 -20.16
N LEU A 23 4.10 3.95 -20.37
CA LEU A 23 3.24 4.73 -19.48
C LEU A 23 1.96 3.98 -19.01
N PRO A 24 1.13 3.35 -19.88
CA PRO A 24 -0.09 2.68 -19.41
C PRO A 24 0.20 1.52 -18.46
N GLN A 25 1.26 0.75 -18.71
CA GLN A 25 1.62 -0.39 -17.87
C GLN A 25 2.10 0.04 -16.49
N ILE A 26 2.93 1.09 -16.44
CA ILE A 26 3.44 1.62 -15.15
C ILE A 26 2.31 2.29 -14.37
N THR A 27 1.44 3.05 -15.04
CA THR A 27 0.26 3.63 -14.40
C THR A 27 -0.67 2.54 -13.85
N ALA A 28 -0.95 1.50 -14.64
CA ALA A 28 -1.78 0.38 -14.17
C ALA A 28 -1.13 -0.36 -12.99
N SER A 29 0.19 -0.59 -13.03
CA SER A 29 0.93 -1.16 -11.90
C SER A 29 0.86 -0.26 -10.68
N GLY A 30 1.05 1.05 -10.85
CA GLY A 30 0.98 2.01 -9.77
C GLY A 30 -0.41 2.07 -9.13
N VAL A 31 -1.47 2.07 -9.94
CA VAL A 31 -2.86 1.98 -9.42
C VAL A 31 -3.06 0.68 -8.65
N ALA A 32 -2.59 -0.46 -9.19
CA ALA A 32 -2.72 -1.76 -8.52
C ALA A 32 -1.93 -1.86 -7.20
N ILE A 33 -0.79 -1.17 -7.11
CA ILE A 33 0.03 -1.12 -5.89
C ILE A 33 -0.60 -0.20 -4.83
N ILE A 34 -1.10 0.97 -5.25
CA ILE A 34 -1.75 1.93 -4.34
C ILE A 34 -3.10 1.40 -3.87
N ILE A 35 -3.91 0.81 -4.77
CA ILE A 35 -5.20 0.22 -4.42
C ILE A 35 -4.97 -1.16 -3.79
N GLY A 36 -4.63 -1.13 -2.51
CA GLY A 36 -4.53 -2.32 -1.67
C GLY A 36 -5.66 -2.35 -0.64
N ALA A 37 -5.39 -2.97 0.49
CA ALA A 37 -6.34 -3.13 1.59
C ALA A 37 -6.81 -1.81 2.24
N GLY A 38 -6.15 -0.68 1.97
CA GLY A 38 -6.40 0.58 2.67
C GLY A 38 -7.87 1.00 2.69
N ILE A 39 -8.52 1.06 1.53
CA ILE A 39 -9.94 1.46 1.44
C ILE A 39 -10.88 0.45 2.11
N TYR A 40 -10.55 -0.85 2.04
CA TYR A 40 -11.37 -1.91 2.62
C TYR A 40 -11.32 -1.92 4.15
N VAL A 41 -10.19 -1.55 4.74
CA VAL A 41 -9.92 -1.66 6.18
C VAL A 41 -10.11 -0.31 6.90
N LEU A 42 -9.73 0.80 6.27
CA LEU A 42 -9.65 2.11 6.95
C LEU A 42 -10.90 2.96 6.79
N LEU A 43 -11.82 2.65 5.89
CA LEU A 43 -12.98 3.49 5.60
C LEU A 43 -13.87 3.68 6.84
N ALA A 44 -14.22 2.61 7.55
CA ALA A 44 -15.05 2.69 8.75
C ALA A 44 -14.35 3.42 9.92
N PRO A 45 -13.10 3.08 10.31
CA PRO A 45 -12.36 3.84 11.32
C PRO A 45 -12.20 5.33 10.95
N ALA A 46 -11.91 5.64 9.69
CA ALA A 46 -11.77 7.02 9.23
C ALA A 46 -13.08 7.81 9.33
N THR A 47 -14.22 7.16 9.07
CA THR A 47 -15.55 7.79 9.20
C THR A 47 -15.87 8.12 10.65
N LYS A 48 -15.33 7.41 11.61
CA LYS A 48 -15.53 7.68 13.05
C LYS A 48 -15.07 9.10 13.42
N ASP A 49 -13.98 9.56 12.85
CA ASP A 49 -13.41 10.89 13.12
C ASP A 49 -13.97 11.96 12.18
N ALA A 50 -14.07 11.65 10.89
CA ALA A 50 -14.46 12.62 9.87
C ALA A 50 -15.97 12.70 9.62
N GLY A 51 -16.77 11.76 10.14
CA GLY A 51 -18.21 11.73 9.85
C GLY A 51 -18.51 11.60 8.36
N ALA A 52 -19.50 12.36 7.91
CA ALA A 52 -19.90 12.39 6.52
C ALA A 52 -18.81 12.95 5.58
N GLN A 53 -17.81 13.67 6.12
CA GLN A 53 -16.73 14.30 5.37
C GLN A 53 -15.52 13.38 5.16
N VAL A 54 -15.58 12.08 5.43
CA VAL A 54 -14.46 11.14 5.23
C VAL A 54 -13.88 11.18 3.81
N TRP A 55 -14.69 11.51 2.81
CA TRP A 55 -14.22 11.71 1.44
C TRP A 55 -13.23 12.87 1.29
N LEU A 56 -13.36 13.94 2.10
CA LEU A 56 -12.38 15.03 2.16
C LEU A 56 -11.07 14.56 2.77
N SER A 57 -11.10 13.65 3.74
CA SER A 57 -9.89 13.06 4.32
C SER A 57 -9.05 12.33 3.26
N PHE A 58 -9.70 11.60 2.35
CA PHE A 58 -9.01 10.99 1.20
C PHE A 58 -8.42 12.02 0.24
N LEU A 59 -9.10 13.15 -0.01
CA LEU A 59 -8.55 14.25 -0.82
C LEU A 59 -7.33 14.88 -0.17
N PHE A 60 -7.38 15.17 1.15
CA PHE A 60 -6.24 15.73 1.87
C PHE A 60 -5.06 14.74 1.91
N ALA A 61 -5.31 13.47 2.20
CA ALA A 61 -4.27 12.44 2.19
C ALA A 61 -3.62 12.31 0.80
N SER A 62 -4.43 12.35 -0.27
CA SER A 62 -3.94 12.35 -1.64
C SER A 62 -3.06 13.57 -1.95
N ALA A 63 -3.47 14.76 -1.54
CA ALA A 63 -2.69 15.98 -1.75
C ALA A 63 -1.30 15.88 -1.07
N LEU A 64 -1.26 15.37 0.17
CA LEU A 64 -0.01 15.09 0.88
C LEU A 64 0.84 14.03 0.17
N SER A 65 0.20 12.97 -0.33
CA SER A 65 0.88 11.91 -1.09
C SER A 65 1.49 12.44 -2.39
N VAL A 66 0.80 13.33 -3.10
CA VAL A 66 1.34 13.98 -4.32
C VAL A 66 2.56 14.84 -3.99
N LEU A 67 2.51 15.63 -2.91
CA LEU A 67 3.66 16.44 -2.48
C LEU A 67 4.85 15.56 -2.11
N THR A 68 4.60 14.49 -1.38
CA THR A 68 5.62 13.50 -1.01
C THR A 68 6.19 12.82 -2.25
N ALA A 69 5.33 12.42 -3.19
CA ALA A 69 5.74 11.76 -4.43
C ALA A 69 6.67 12.64 -5.29
N PHE A 70 6.47 13.96 -5.33
CA PHE A 70 7.41 14.86 -6.02
C PHE A 70 8.81 14.80 -5.39
N SER A 71 8.92 14.78 -4.06
CA SER A 71 10.20 14.64 -3.37
C SER A 71 10.87 13.30 -3.67
N TYR A 72 10.11 12.21 -3.68
CA TYR A 72 10.62 10.90 -4.04
C TYR A 72 11.11 10.80 -5.49
N MET A 73 10.41 11.44 -6.43
CA MET A 73 10.84 11.50 -7.84
C MET A 73 12.18 12.22 -7.99
N GLU A 74 12.36 13.33 -7.30
CA GLU A 74 13.62 14.08 -7.32
C GLU A 74 14.74 13.24 -6.71
N LEU A 75 14.55 12.72 -5.49
CA LEU A 75 15.53 11.91 -4.79
C LEU A 75 15.91 10.63 -5.55
N SER A 76 14.95 9.94 -6.15
CA SER A 76 15.22 8.74 -6.95
C SER A 76 15.99 9.04 -8.24
N SER A 77 15.83 10.22 -8.81
CA SER A 77 16.61 10.67 -9.97
C SER A 77 18.07 10.98 -9.61
N MET A 78 18.31 11.44 -8.38
CA MET A 78 19.64 11.74 -7.84
C MET A 78 20.36 10.49 -7.34
N PHE A 79 19.64 9.57 -6.72
CA PHE A 79 20.15 8.34 -6.11
C PHE A 79 19.43 7.10 -6.71
N PRO A 80 19.78 6.69 -7.93
CA PRO A 80 19.07 5.65 -8.68
C PRO A 80 19.41 4.22 -8.19
N LYS A 81 19.70 4.04 -6.91
CA LYS A 81 19.84 2.73 -6.28
C LYS A 81 18.47 2.33 -5.75
N ALA A 82 18.19 1.04 -5.74
CA ALA A 82 17.07 0.45 -5.01
C ALA A 82 17.24 0.72 -3.50
N GLY A 83 17.28 1.98 -3.15
CA GLY A 83 17.50 2.53 -1.83
C GLY A 83 16.18 3.06 -1.35
N SER A 84 15.77 2.52 -0.29
CA SER A 84 14.71 3.01 0.54
C SER A 84 15.04 4.42 1.05
N GLU A 85 14.09 5.02 1.70
CA GLU A 85 14.15 6.29 2.42
C GLU A 85 15.41 6.41 3.29
N GLN A 86 15.87 5.28 3.81
CA GLN A 86 17.12 5.22 4.57
C GLN A 86 18.35 5.64 3.74
N GLU A 87 18.44 5.22 2.47
CA GLU A 87 19.55 5.59 1.59
C GLU A 87 19.50 7.09 1.27
N PHE A 88 18.30 7.65 1.05
CA PHE A 88 18.13 9.09 0.87
C PHE A 88 18.56 9.86 2.13
N ALA A 89 18.11 9.40 3.30
CA ALA A 89 18.48 10.01 4.57
C ALA A 89 20.00 9.92 4.84
N ARG A 90 20.67 8.87 4.40
CA ARG A 90 22.11 8.68 4.59
C ARG A 90 22.96 9.71 3.85
N HIS A 91 22.47 10.26 2.76
CA HIS A 91 23.20 11.28 2.00
C HIS A 91 23.04 12.69 2.57
N ALA A 92 21.98 12.92 3.33
CA ALA A 92 21.67 14.25 3.87
C ALA A 92 21.92 14.38 5.39
N PHE A 93 21.90 13.27 6.12
CA PHE A 93 21.88 13.26 7.59
C PHE A 93 22.93 12.33 8.19
N PRO A 94 23.28 12.51 9.48
CA PRO A 94 24.13 11.57 10.22
C PRO A 94 23.56 10.16 10.24
N SER A 95 24.43 9.16 10.42
CA SER A 95 24.07 7.74 10.36
C SER A 95 22.96 7.31 11.33
N TRP A 96 22.86 7.95 12.50
CA TRP A 96 21.81 7.65 13.47
C TRP A 96 20.43 8.09 12.97
N VAL A 97 20.32 9.23 12.26
CA VAL A 97 19.05 9.68 11.64
C VAL A 97 18.63 8.72 10.55
N SER A 98 19.56 8.35 9.68
CA SER A 98 19.31 7.35 8.62
C SER A 98 18.85 6.01 9.19
N ALA A 99 19.48 5.55 10.27
CA ALA A 99 19.08 4.32 10.96
C ALA A 99 17.67 4.44 11.55
N THR A 100 17.34 5.57 12.16
CA THR A 100 15.99 5.84 12.71
C THR A 100 14.93 5.82 11.61
N VAL A 101 15.20 6.44 10.46
CA VAL A 101 14.30 6.40 9.30
C VAL A 101 14.05 4.97 8.85
N GLY A 102 15.12 4.17 8.64
CA GLY A 102 14.97 2.76 8.24
C GLY A 102 14.18 1.93 9.24
N TRP A 103 14.38 2.14 10.54
CA TRP A 103 13.62 1.49 11.60
C TRP A 103 12.14 1.90 11.60
N SER A 104 11.87 3.19 11.50
CA SER A 104 10.50 3.71 11.50
C SER A 104 9.70 3.17 10.32
N MET A 105 10.31 3.13 9.13
CA MET A 105 9.68 2.57 7.94
C MET A 105 9.43 1.06 8.07
N ALA A 106 10.43 0.30 8.55
CA ALA A 106 10.25 -1.13 8.80
C ALA A 106 9.10 -1.39 9.80
N LEU A 107 9.05 -0.63 10.89
CA LEU A 107 8.00 -0.75 11.90
C LEU A 107 6.63 -0.38 11.31
N ALA A 108 6.53 0.70 10.56
CA ALA A 108 5.30 1.11 9.90
C ALA A 108 4.74 0.00 8.99
N LEU A 109 5.61 -0.64 8.18
CA LEU A 109 5.23 -1.75 7.31
C LEU A 109 4.78 -3.00 8.11
N VAL A 110 5.40 -3.28 9.25
CA VAL A 110 5.00 -4.42 10.11
C VAL A 110 3.66 -4.13 10.77
N VAL A 111 3.41 -2.91 11.26
CA VAL A 111 2.11 -2.48 11.80
C VAL A 111 1.04 -2.57 10.72
N ALA A 112 1.35 -2.10 9.52
CA ALA A 112 0.49 -2.22 8.34
C ALA A 112 0.10 -3.68 8.07
N ALA A 113 1.08 -4.59 8.02
CA ALA A 113 0.82 -6.00 7.77
C ALA A 113 -0.11 -6.62 8.84
N SER A 114 0.08 -6.28 10.13
CA SER A 114 -0.76 -6.79 11.22
C SER A 114 -2.20 -6.25 11.14
N THR A 115 -2.36 -4.95 10.93
CA THR A 115 -3.67 -4.30 10.80
C THR A 115 -4.45 -4.85 9.61
N VAL A 116 -3.78 -5.02 8.45
CA VAL A 116 -4.42 -5.59 7.25
C VAL A 116 -4.75 -7.07 7.43
N ALA A 117 -3.93 -7.84 8.14
CA ALA A 117 -4.25 -9.24 8.47
C ALA A 117 -5.50 -9.36 9.34
N LEU A 118 -5.70 -8.44 10.29
CA LEU A 118 -6.95 -8.35 11.06
C LEU A 118 -8.14 -7.96 10.16
N GLY A 119 -7.93 -7.04 9.22
CA GLY A 119 -8.92 -6.70 8.20
C GLY A 119 -9.31 -7.91 7.34
N PHE A 120 -8.34 -8.73 6.92
CA PHE A 120 -8.57 -10.01 6.23
C PHE A 120 -9.54 -10.90 7.02
N SER A 121 -9.34 -11.04 8.33
CA SER A 121 -10.15 -11.89 9.19
C SER A 121 -11.62 -11.46 9.22
N ARG A 122 -11.89 -10.14 9.19
CA ARG A 122 -13.25 -9.59 9.13
C ARG A 122 -13.99 -9.98 7.85
N TYR A 123 -13.30 -9.96 6.72
CA TYR A 123 -13.88 -10.39 5.43
C TYR A 123 -13.99 -11.92 5.33
N LEU A 124 -13.06 -12.67 5.94
CA LEU A 124 -13.10 -14.13 5.97
C LEU A 124 -14.31 -14.67 6.71
N ALA A 125 -14.75 -13.97 7.77
CA ALA A 125 -15.93 -14.31 8.56
C ALA A 125 -17.24 -14.36 7.73
N GLU A 126 -17.26 -13.79 6.51
CA GLU A 126 -18.37 -13.93 5.58
C GLU A 126 -18.53 -15.37 5.04
N PHE A 127 -17.45 -16.11 5.01
CA PHE A 127 -17.42 -17.45 4.40
C PHE A 127 -17.32 -18.57 5.42
N ILE A 128 -16.58 -18.36 6.51
CA ILE A 128 -16.31 -19.37 7.53
C ILE A 128 -16.23 -18.73 8.91
N GLU A 129 -16.80 -19.40 9.90
CA GLU A 129 -16.68 -19.03 11.30
C GLU A 129 -15.36 -19.56 11.87
N VAL A 130 -14.36 -18.72 11.93
CA VAL A 130 -13.04 -19.02 12.49
C VAL A 130 -12.66 -17.91 13.47
N ASP A 131 -11.88 -18.28 14.48
CA ASP A 131 -11.35 -17.31 15.42
C ASP A 131 -10.62 -16.19 14.67
N PHE A 132 -10.95 -14.95 15.04
CA PHE A 132 -10.49 -13.74 14.37
C PHE A 132 -8.98 -13.59 14.39
N ARG A 133 -8.35 -13.82 15.56
CA ARG A 133 -6.89 -13.72 15.70
C ARG A 133 -6.18 -14.89 15.01
N LEU A 134 -6.76 -16.09 15.13
CA LEU A 134 -6.18 -17.27 14.47
C LEU A 134 -6.12 -17.09 12.95
N SER A 135 -7.20 -16.60 12.32
CA SER A 135 -7.22 -16.37 10.88
C SER A 135 -6.22 -15.29 10.44
N ALA A 136 -6.05 -14.22 11.23
CA ALA A 136 -5.03 -13.20 10.99
C ALA A 136 -3.59 -13.76 11.08
N ILE A 137 -3.32 -14.61 12.07
CA ILE A 137 -2.02 -15.27 12.21
C ILE A 137 -1.77 -16.22 11.05
N VAL A 138 -2.77 -17.02 10.67
CA VAL A 138 -2.64 -17.99 9.56
C VAL A 138 -2.33 -17.27 8.24
N ILE A 139 -3.06 -16.18 7.90
CA ILE A 139 -2.75 -15.45 6.67
C ILE A 139 -1.36 -14.81 6.71
N THR A 140 -0.95 -14.26 7.86
CA THR A 140 0.39 -13.68 8.04
C THR A 140 1.50 -14.73 7.81
N LEU A 141 1.34 -15.94 8.36
CA LEU A 141 2.27 -17.04 8.16
C LEU A 141 2.27 -17.55 6.71
N LEU A 142 1.09 -17.64 6.09
CA LEU A 142 0.96 -18.04 4.70
C LEU A 142 1.67 -17.04 3.77
N MET A 143 1.47 -15.74 3.99
CA MET A 143 2.11 -14.70 3.20
C MET A 143 3.62 -14.62 3.46
N CYS A 144 4.08 -14.88 4.68
CA CYS A 144 5.49 -15.07 4.99
C CYS A 144 6.09 -16.23 4.17
N PHE A 145 5.41 -17.37 4.13
CA PHE A 145 5.83 -18.53 3.33
C PHE A 145 5.86 -18.22 1.84
N VAL A 146 4.85 -17.53 1.30
CA VAL A 146 4.81 -17.11 -0.11
C VAL A 146 5.97 -16.14 -0.41
N SER A 147 6.24 -15.18 0.48
CA SER A 147 7.38 -14.27 0.34
C SER A 147 8.72 -15.03 0.32
N PHE A 148 8.86 -16.06 1.15
CA PHE A 148 10.04 -16.94 1.17
C PHE A 148 10.22 -17.70 -0.15
N LEU A 149 9.15 -18.13 -0.82
CA LEU A 149 9.22 -18.81 -2.12
C LEU A 149 9.79 -17.95 -3.26
N GLY A 150 9.84 -16.64 -3.07
CA GLY A 150 10.45 -15.67 -3.99
C GLY A 150 9.52 -15.17 -5.09
N MET A 151 9.55 -13.88 -5.33
CA MET A 151 8.54 -13.12 -6.08
C MET A 151 8.96 -12.69 -7.50
N GLN A 152 9.79 -13.47 -8.19
CA GLN A 152 10.27 -13.08 -9.54
C GLN A 152 9.23 -13.17 -10.69
N ARG A 153 7.98 -13.56 -10.40
CA ARG A 153 6.92 -13.63 -11.42
C ARG A 153 5.78 -12.64 -11.17
N ALA A 154 6.05 -11.61 -10.38
CA ALA A 154 5.01 -10.84 -9.70
C ALA A 154 4.24 -9.83 -10.56
N ILE A 155 4.80 -9.26 -11.64
CA ILE A 155 4.14 -8.12 -12.30
C ILE A 155 2.78 -8.49 -12.92
N TRP A 156 2.65 -9.65 -13.53
CA TRP A 156 1.37 -10.12 -14.09
C TRP A 156 0.37 -10.47 -12.99
N LEU A 157 0.86 -11.01 -11.87
CA LEU A 157 0.02 -11.28 -10.71
C LEU A 157 -0.49 -9.98 -10.11
N VAL A 158 0.39 -9.01 -9.86
CA VAL A 158 0.03 -7.68 -9.34
C VAL A 158 -0.99 -6.99 -10.26
N LEU A 159 -0.76 -7.00 -11.57
CA LEU A 159 -1.69 -6.41 -12.53
C LEU A 159 -3.05 -7.11 -12.53
N THR A 160 -3.07 -8.45 -12.43
CA THR A 160 -4.33 -9.22 -12.43
C THR A 160 -5.10 -8.99 -11.13
N LEU A 161 -4.43 -9.07 -9.99
CA LEU A 161 -5.06 -8.81 -8.68
C LEU A 161 -5.54 -7.36 -8.59
N GLY A 162 -4.71 -6.40 -8.99
CA GLY A 162 -5.08 -4.99 -9.02
C GLY A 162 -6.24 -4.69 -9.97
N ALA A 163 -6.34 -5.36 -11.11
CA ALA A 163 -7.49 -5.21 -12.00
C ALA A 163 -8.78 -5.72 -11.35
N ILE A 164 -8.72 -6.81 -10.58
CA ILE A 164 -9.85 -7.33 -9.80
C ILE A 164 -10.24 -6.32 -8.71
N GLU A 165 -9.28 -5.77 -7.99
CA GLU A 165 -9.48 -4.78 -6.92
C GLU A 165 -10.10 -3.50 -7.46
N VAL A 166 -9.54 -2.93 -8.52
CA VAL A 166 -10.10 -1.75 -9.21
C VAL A 166 -11.50 -2.03 -9.72
N GLY A 167 -11.72 -3.21 -10.34
CA GLY A 167 -13.03 -3.64 -10.81
C GLY A 167 -14.05 -3.70 -9.67
N GLY A 168 -13.66 -4.19 -8.50
CA GLY A 168 -14.49 -4.21 -7.30
C GLY A 168 -14.88 -2.80 -6.81
N LEU A 169 -13.92 -1.87 -6.75
CA LEU A 169 -14.20 -0.49 -6.36
C LEU A 169 -15.08 0.24 -7.37
N VAL A 170 -14.84 0.04 -8.67
CA VAL A 170 -15.71 0.58 -9.73
C VAL A 170 -17.11 0.03 -9.62
N LEU A 171 -17.26 -1.28 -9.33
CA LEU A 171 -18.55 -1.91 -9.13
C LEU A 171 -19.31 -1.28 -7.96
N VAL A 172 -18.65 -1.13 -6.79
CA VAL A 172 -19.24 -0.44 -5.62
C VAL A 172 -19.69 0.96 -5.97
N PHE A 173 -18.86 1.72 -6.67
CA PHE A 173 -19.18 3.08 -7.07
C PHE A 173 -20.42 3.11 -8.00
N VAL A 174 -20.43 2.30 -9.06
CA VAL A 174 -21.50 2.30 -10.06
C VAL A 174 -22.84 1.90 -9.43
N VAL A 175 -22.82 0.86 -8.58
CA VAL A 175 -24.06 0.33 -7.98
C VAL A 175 -24.60 1.26 -6.89
N GLY A 176 -23.72 1.87 -6.08
CA GLY A 176 -24.13 2.77 -5.02
C GLY A 176 -24.33 4.22 -5.46
N ALA A 177 -23.92 4.60 -6.69
CA ALA A 177 -24.05 5.96 -7.21
C ALA A 177 -25.48 6.53 -7.19
N PRO A 178 -26.56 5.74 -7.39
CA PRO A 178 -27.93 6.23 -7.26
C PRO A 178 -28.29 6.81 -5.88
N SER A 179 -27.61 6.37 -4.82
CA SER A 179 -27.82 6.85 -3.44
C SER A 179 -27.07 8.17 -3.13
N ILE A 180 -26.24 8.65 -4.06
CA ILE A 180 -25.54 9.92 -3.85
C ILE A 180 -26.57 11.06 -3.75
N GLY A 181 -26.55 11.75 -2.61
CA GLY A 181 -27.51 12.83 -2.30
C GLY A 181 -28.54 12.46 -1.23
N ASP A 182 -28.64 11.18 -0.82
CA ASP A 182 -29.54 10.76 0.26
C ASP A 182 -29.04 11.21 1.64
N VAL A 183 -27.76 11.53 1.76
CA VAL A 183 -27.11 12.04 2.98
C VAL A 183 -26.44 13.38 2.67
N ASP A 184 -26.59 14.34 3.59
CA ASP A 184 -25.86 15.61 3.50
C ASP A 184 -24.37 15.38 3.83
N LEU A 185 -23.55 15.38 2.81
CA LEU A 185 -22.10 15.16 2.89
C LEU A 185 -21.33 16.27 3.62
N PHE A 186 -21.99 17.38 3.93
CA PHE A 186 -21.41 18.51 4.65
C PHE A 186 -22.03 18.72 6.05
N ALA A 187 -22.98 17.88 6.46
CA ALA A 187 -23.60 17.96 7.77
C ALA A 187 -22.56 17.75 8.87
N GLY A 188 -22.58 18.65 9.88
CA GLY A 188 -21.70 18.52 11.04
C GLY A 188 -20.21 18.66 10.71
N PHE A 189 -19.83 19.53 9.77
CA PHE A 189 -18.45 19.68 9.32
C PHE A 189 -17.49 19.94 10.50
N ASP A 190 -16.53 19.03 10.67
CA ASP A 190 -15.44 19.15 11.62
C ASP A 190 -14.07 19.03 10.92
N PHE A 191 -13.36 20.16 10.86
CA PHE A 191 -12.03 20.20 10.25
C PHE A 191 -11.00 19.37 11.00
N GLY A 192 -11.09 19.31 12.34
CA GLY A 192 -10.20 18.51 13.19
C GLY A 192 -10.36 17.01 12.91
N GLY A 193 -11.59 16.53 12.86
CA GLY A 193 -11.92 15.16 12.52
C GLY A 193 -11.47 14.76 11.11
N VAL A 194 -11.67 15.64 10.12
CA VAL A 194 -11.18 15.42 8.74
C VAL A 194 -9.66 15.28 8.69
N PHE A 195 -8.91 16.11 9.45
CA PHE A 195 -7.45 16.04 9.50
C PHE A 195 -6.95 14.78 10.25
N ALA A 196 -7.59 14.40 11.37
CA ALA A 196 -7.27 13.18 12.10
C ALA A 196 -7.49 11.96 11.18
N SER A 197 -8.64 11.91 10.53
CA SER A 197 -8.96 10.88 9.55
C SER A 197 -7.99 10.88 8.35
N ALA A 198 -7.57 12.05 7.85
CA ALA A 198 -6.60 12.14 6.75
C ALA A 198 -5.25 11.50 7.12
N SER A 199 -4.81 11.65 8.38
CA SER A 199 -3.60 10.97 8.87
C SER A 199 -3.73 9.46 8.82
N LEU A 200 -4.91 8.91 9.15
CA LEU A 200 -5.20 7.49 9.10
C LEU A 200 -5.26 6.98 7.65
N VAL A 201 -6.04 7.64 6.79
CA VAL A 201 -6.23 7.19 5.41
C VAL A 201 -5.03 7.49 4.50
N PHE A 202 -4.05 8.29 4.95
CA PHE A 202 -2.77 8.45 4.24
C PHE A 202 -2.10 7.10 3.97
N PHE A 203 -2.27 6.15 4.90
CA PHE A 203 -1.82 4.77 4.72
C PHE A 203 -2.36 4.11 3.44
N ALA A 204 -3.60 4.42 3.02
CA ALA A 204 -4.19 3.86 1.81
C ALA A 204 -3.50 4.31 0.52
N PHE A 205 -2.67 5.34 0.57
CA PHE A 205 -1.87 5.83 -0.55
C PHE A 205 -0.42 5.34 -0.52
N ILE A 206 0.05 4.72 0.57
CA ILE A 206 1.40 4.14 0.65
C ILE A 206 1.55 3.04 -0.41
N GLY A 207 2.72 2.99 -1.03
CA GLY A 207 3.02 2.09 -2.17
C GLY A 207 3.33 2.85 -3.46
N PHE A 208 3.07 4.16 -3.53
CA PHE A 208 3.46 4.96 -4.69
C PHE A 208 4.99 4.99 -4.89
N ASP A 209 5.78 4.84 -3.85
CA ASP A 209 7.23 4.70 -3.85
C ASP A 209 7.70 3.45 -4.61
N GLU A 210 6.94 2.36 -4.58
CA GLU A 210 7.24 1.15 -5.36
C GLU A 210 7.15 1.38 -6.88
N VAL A 211 6.34 2.33 -7.35
CA VAL A 211 6.28 2.73 -8.76
C VAL A 211 7.64 3.22 -9.25
N ILE A 212 8.41 3.87 -8.37
CA ILE A 212 9.73 4.40 -8.69
C ILE A 212 10.73 3.27 -8.93
N THR A 213 10.59 2.14 -8.25
CA THR A 213 11.47 0.98 -8.45
C THR A 213 11.35 0.37 -9.85
N LEU A 214 10.21 0.58 -10.54
CA LEU A 214 10.00 0.17 -11.93
C LEU A 214 10.74 1.04 -12.96
N SER A 215 11.44 2.09 -12.51
CA SER A 215 12.16 3.01 -13.40
C SER A 215 13.24 2.32 -14.22
N GLU A 216 13.89 1.27 -13.70
CA GLU A 216 14.94 0.52 -14.40
C GLU A 216 14.42 -0.24 -15.60
N GLU A 217 13.16 -0.68 -15.58
CA GLU A 217 12.47 -1.40 -16.67
C GLU A 217 11.67 -0.48 -17.60
N THR A 218 11.67 0.83 -17.33
CA THR A 218 10.82 1.82 -17.99
C THR A 218 11.51 2.45 -19.21
N LYS A 219 10.76 2.60 -20.31
CA LYS A 219 11.16 3.42 -21.45
C LYS A 219 11.03 4.90 -21.10
N ASN A 220 12.14 5.66 -21.31
CA ASN A 220 12.21 7.10 -20.98
C ASN A 220 11.81 7.42 -19.53
N PRO A 221 12.46 6.82 -18.51
CA PRO A 221 12.02 6.85 -17.13
C PRO A 221 11.86 8.28 -16.58
N ARG A 222 12.72 9.21 -16.99
CA ARG A 222 12.67 10.62 -16.54
C ARG A 222 11.35 11.34 -16.83
N ARG A 223 10.59 10.91 -17.83
CA ARG A 223 9.27 11.49 -18.18
C ARG A 223 8.13 10.54 -17.82
N THR A 224 8.33 9.27 -18.06
CA THR A 224 7.27 8.26 -17.93
C THR A 224 6.96 7.96 -16.47
N VAL A 225 7.98 7.84 -15.60
CA VAL A 225 7.75 7.50 -14.18
C VAL A 225 7.03 8.62 -13.43
N PRO A 226 7.44 9.92 -13.52
CA PRO A 226 6.70 11.00 -12.89
C PRO A 226 5.24 11.10 -13.33
N LEU A 227 5.00 10.97 -14.64
CA LEU A 227 3.64 11.03 -15.17
C LEU A 227 2.81 9.82 -14.74
N ALA A 228 3.38 8.63 -14.75
CA ALA A 228 2.70 7.42 -14.28
C ALA A 228 2.34 7.52 -12.80
N LEU A 229 3.25 8.01 -11.98
CA LEU A 229 3.03 8.20 -10.54
C LEU A 229 1.88 9.19 -10.29
N PHE A 230 1.90 10.33 -10.96
CA PHE A 230 0.82 11.32 -10.86
C PHE A 230 -0.52 10.75 -11.30
N LEU A 231 -0.56 10.04 -12.45
CA LEU A 231 -1.78 9.41 -12.94
C LEU A 231 -2.29 8.31 -12.00
N SER A 232 -1.39 7.50 -11.44
CA SER A 232 -1.76 6.46 -10.47
C SER A 232 -2.39 7.06 -9.23
N LEU A 233 -1.79 8.11 -8.66
CA LEU A 233 -2.35 8.81 -7.50
C LEU A 233 -3.69 9.46 -7.85
N ALA A 234 -3.82 10.11 -9.01
CA ALA A 234 -5.06 10.75 -9.42
C ALA A 234 -6.20 9.74 -9.61
N ILE A 235 -5.93 8.61 -10.26
CA ILE A 235 -6.93 7.54 -10.47
C ILE A 235 -7.34 6.93 -9.13
N SER A 236 -6.38 6.58 -8.28
CA SER A 236 -6.65 6.02 -6.95
C SER A 236 -7.44 6.99 -6.07
N THR A 237 -7.12 8.28 -6.11
CA THR A 237 -7.86 9.32 -5.40
C THR A 237 -9.31 9.40 -5.87
N LEU A 238 -9.53 9.41 -7.19
CA LEU A 238 -10.88 9.48 -7.74
C LEU A 238 -11.73 8.28 -7.29
N LEU A 239 -11.14 7.09 -7.31
CA LEU A 239 -11.83 5.87 -6.86
C LEU A 239 -12.10 5.90 -5.35
N TYR A 240 -11.12 6.27 -4.53
CA TYR A 240 -11.28 6.31 -3.07
C TYR A 240 -12.32 7.34 -2.64
N VAL A 241 -12.26 8.55 -3.20
CA VAL A 241 -13.23 9.61 -2.93
C VAL A 241 -14.64 9.18 -3.38
N GLY A 242 -14.75 8.63 -4.59
CA GLY A 242 -16.04 8.15 -5.11
C GLY A 242 -16.63 7.04 -4.24
N VAL A 243 -15.83 6.05 -3.86
CA VAL A 243 -16.26 4.95 -2.98
C VAL A 243 -16.62 5.45 -1.59
N ALA A 244 -15.86 6.39 -1.02
CA ALA A 244 -16.16 6.97 0.29
C ALA A 244 -17.49 7.74 0.29
N ILE A 245 -17.76 8.54 -0.75
CA ILE A 245 -19.04 9.24 -0.93
C ILE A 245 -20.19 8.23 -1.02
N VAL A 246 -20.04 7.20 -1.84
CA VAL A 246 -21.08 6.16 -2.00
C VAL A 246 -21.30 5.42 -0.68
N ALA A 247 -20.26 5.02 0.02
CA ALA A 247 -20.39 4.27 1.27
C ALA A 247 -21.13 5.09 2.34
N VAL A 248 -20.81 6.37 2.48
CA VAL A 248 -21.55 7.27 3.39
C VAL A 248 -23.01 7.44 2.94
N SER A 249 -23.25 7.57 1.63
CA SER A 249 -24.60 7.77 1.10
C SER A 249 -25.50 6.54 1.28
N VAL A 250 -24.95 5.33 1.16
CA VAL A 250 -25.71 4.07 1.27
C VAL A 250 -25.89 3.65 2.73
N LEU A 251 -24.83 3.68 3.55
CA LEU A 251 -24.85 3.17 4.93
C LEU A 251 -25.20 4.25 5.95
N GLY A 252 -25.07 5.52 5.61
CA GLY A 252 -25.05 6.60 6.58
C GLY A 252 -23.78 6.57 7.45
N VAL A 253 -23.56 7.62 8.26
CA VAL A 253 -22.37 7.71 9.13
C VAL A 253 -22.38 6.60 10.19
N ASP A 254 -23.49 6.43 10.90
CA ASP A 254 -23.59 5.44 11.98
C ASP A 254 -23.48 4.00 11.48
N GLY A 255 -24.10 3.70 10.34
CA GLY A 255 -24.01 2.40 9.69
C GLY A 255 -22.59 2.10 9.24
N LEU A 256 -21.89 3.10 8.68
CA LEU A 256 -20.53 2.94 8.21
C LEU A 256 -19.53 2.77 9.35
N VAL A 257 -19.68 3.54 10.45
CA VAL A 257 -18.84 3.42 11.66
C VAL A 257 -19.00 2.06 12.34
N SER A 258 -20.22 1.52 12.38
CA SER A 258 -20.50 0.21 12.99
C SER A 258 -20.15 -0.97 12.09
N SER A 259 -19.91 -0.73 10.81
CA SER A 259 -19.59 -1.79 9.84
C SER A 259 -18.19 -2.34 10.05
N THR A 260 -18.08 -3.66 10.06
CA THR A 260 -16.80 -4.37 10.03
C THR A 260 -16.33 -4.68 8.61
N ARG A 261 -17.20 -4.53 7.60
CA ARG A 261 -16.98 -4.88 6.19
C ARG A 261 -17.65 -3.86 5.27
N PRO A 262 -17.26 -2.58 5.33
CA PRO A 262 -18.01 -1.46 4.75
C PRO A 262 -18.45 -1.67 3.29
N LEU A 263 -17.53 -2.09 2.43
CA LEU A 263 -17.82 -2.25 1.00
C LEU A 263 -18.70 -3.47 0.69
N ALA A 264 -18.60 -4.55 1.49
CA ALA A 264 -19.49 -5.70 1.38
C ALA A 264 -20.91 -5.32 1.84
N ASP A 265 -21.04 -4.54 2.91
CA ASP A 265 -22.33 -4.08 3.42
C ASP A 265 -23.01 -3.09 2.45
N VAL A 266 -22.25 -2.21 1.79
CA VAL A 266 -22.78 -1.38 0.67
C VAL A 266 -23.35 -2.27 -0.42
N MET A 267 -22.64 -3.29 -0.83
CA MET A 267 -23.09 -4.23 -1.87
C MET A 267 -24.31 -5.02 -1.44
N SER A 268 -24.37 -5.48 -0.17
CA SER A 268 -25.54 -6.19 0.36
C SER A 268 -26.81 -5.34 0.28
N LEU A 269 -26.73 -4.08 0.71
CA LEU A 269 -27.88 -3.17 0.72
C LEU A 269 -28.32 -2.74 -0.68
N THR A 270 -27.41 -2.65 -1.63
CA THR A 270 -27.73 -2.14 -2.99
C THR A 270 -28.11 -3.25 -3.97
N VAL A 271 -27.49 -4.41 -3.90
CA VAL A 271 -27.68 -5.50 -4.88
C VAL A 271 -28.18 -6.79 -4.23
N GLY A 272 -27.76 -7.03 -2.97
CA GLY A 272 -28.13 -8.22 -2.21
C GLY A 272 -26.91 -9.05 -1.76
N ASP A 273 -27.18 -10.07 -0.93
CA ASP A 273 -26.13 -10.82 -0.20
C ASP A 273 -25.11 -11.55 -1.09
N SER A 274 -25.54 -11.99 -2.28
CA SER A 274 -24.60 -12.64 -3.22
C SER A 274 -23.49 -11.68 -3.67
N SER A 275 -23.79 -10.41 -3.82
CA SER A 275 -22.81 -9.39 -4.21
C SER A 275 -21.90 -8.99 -3.04
N ALA A 276 -22.40 -9.05 -1.80
CA ALA A 276 -21.60 -8.87 -0.61
C ALA A 276 -20.50 -9.94 -0.52
N LYS A 277 -20.82 -11.20 -0.79
CA LYS A 277 -19.84 -12.30 -0.85
C LYS A 277 -18.78 -12.08 -1.93
N LEU A 278 -19.20 -11.61 -3.13
CA LEU A 278 -18.25 -11.26 -4.18
C LEU A 278 -17.28 -10.17 -3.71
N MET A 279 -17.80 -9.12 -3.08
CA MET A 279 -16.99 -8.02 -2.57
C MET A 279 -16.05 -8.47 -1.45
N ALA A 280 -16.54 -9.32 -0.54
CA ALA A 280 -15.71 -9.93 0.49
C ALA A 280 -14.58 -10.79 -0.11
N ALA A 281 -14.84 -11.55 -1.17
CA ALA A 281 -13.80 -12.32 -1.86
C ALA A 281 -12.73 -11.41 -2.50
N ILE A 282 -13.13 -10.29 -3.11
CA ILE A 282 -12.21 -9.29 -3.65
C ILE A 282 -11.37 -8.67 -2.51
N ALA A 283 -12.00 -8.33 -1.39
CA ALA A 283 -11.31 -7.79 -0.22
C ALA A 283 -10.32 -8.79 0.39
N LEU A 284 -10.63 -10.09 0.40
CA LEU A 284 -9.68 -11.14 0.82
C LEU A 284 -8.44 -11.19 -0.07
N ILE A 285 -8.62 -11.05 -1.38
CA ILE A 285 -7.50 -10.98 -2.33
C ILE A 285 -6.64 -9.74 -2.04
N SER A 286 -7.27 -8.58 -1.92
CA SER A 286 -6.60 -7.30 -1.69
C SER A 286 -5.85 -7.26 -0.35
N THR A 287 -6.48 -7.73 0.73
CA THR A 287 -5.82 -7.78 2.05
C THR A 287 -4.68 -8.78 2.07
N SER A 288 -4.81 -9.94 1.43
CA SER A 288 -3.73 -10.93 1.32
C SER A 288 -2.52 -10.39 0.56
N SER A 289 -2.75 -9.76 -0.60
CA SER A 289 -1.67 -9.15 -1.41
C SER A 289 -0.96 -8.05 -0.65
N THR A 290 -1.69 -7.22 0.09
CA THR A 290 -1.10 -6.14 0.91
C THR A 290 -0.27 -6.70 2.07
N VAL A 291 -0.72 -7.74 2.78
CA VAL A 291 0.09 -8.40 3.83
C VAL A 291 1.39 -8.96 3.24
N LEU A 292 1.32 -9.60 2.07
CA LEU A 292 2.50 -10.14 1.37
C LEU A 292 3.50 -9.03 1.04
N LEU A 293 3.03 -7.95 0.42
CA LEU A 293 3.88 -6.82 0.03
C LEU A 293 4.48 -6.14 1.26
N ALA A 294 3.68 -5.83 2.28
CA ALA A 294 4.14 -5.18 3.50
C ALA A 294 5.21 -5.99 4.24
N LEU A 295 5.04 -7.32 4.42
CA LEU A 295 6.05 -8.18 5.02
C LEU A 295 7.33 -8.27 4.18
N THR A 296 7.17 -8.34 2.85
CA THR A 296 8.32 -8.39 1.93
C THR A 296 9.11 -7.10 1.98
N SER A 297 8.45 -5.95 1.93
CA SER A 297 9.08 -4.62 1.99
C SER A 297 9.71 -4.37 3.36
N ALA A 298 9.04 -4.72 4.46
CA ALA A 298 9.60 -4.65 5.81
C ALA A 298 10.90 -5.47 5.94
N SER A 299 10.90 -6.68 5.40
CA SER A 299 12.10 -7.55 5.44
C SER A 299 13.28 -6.95 4.66
N ARG A 300 13.01 -6.32 3.53
CA ARG A 300 14.03 -5.64 2.71
C ARG A 300 14.55 -4.38 3.39
N MET A 301 13.68 -3.62 4.06
CA MET A 301 14.05 -2.45 4.84
C MET A 301 14.97 -2.82 6.01
N ILE A 302 14.60 -3.85 6.78
CA ILE A 302 15.43 -4.40 7.86
C ILE A 302 16.78 -4.88 7.33
N TYR A 303 16.79 -5.58 6.19
CA TYR A 303 18.01 -6.03 5.52
C TYR A 303 18.90 -4.84 5.11
N GLY A 304 18.34 -3.82 4.47
CA GLY A 304 19.06 -2.61 4.06
C GLY A 304 19.70 -1.90 5.25
N THR A 305 18.93 -1.74 6.34
CA THR A 305 19.39 -1.15 7.61
C THR A 305 20.52 -1.98 8.27
N ALA A 306 20.42 -3.30 8.20
CA ALA A 306 21.47 -4.18 8.69
C ALA A 306 22.74 -4.16 7.82
N SER A 307 22.56 -4.07 6.51
CA SER A 307 23.69 -3.99 5.56
C SER A 307 24.46 -2.67 5.68
N SER A 308 23.81 -1.59 6.11
CA SER A 308 24.48 -0.33 6.43
C SER A 308 25.18 -0.33 7.78
N GLY A 309 25.12 -1.42 8.56
CA GLY A 309 25.75 -1.56 9.86
C GLY A 309 24.94 -1.01 11.04
N SER A 310 23.71 -0.57 10.81
CA SER A 310 22.82 -0.01 11.84
C SER A 310 22.04 -1.08 12.61
N LEU A 311 22.09 -2.34 12.18
CA LEU A 311 21.45 -3.51 12.78
C LEU A 311 22.42 -4.69 12.87
N PRO A 312 22.12 -5.71 13.71
CA PRO A 312 22.90 -6.93 13.77
C PRO A 312 23.07 -7.58 12.40
N LYS A 313 24.28 -8.02 12.08
CA LYS A 313 24.66 -8.61 10.79
C LYS A 313 23.83 -9.83 10.38
N ILE A 314 23.16 -10.49 11.33
CA ILE A 314 22.27 -11.63 11.05
C ILE A 314 21.14 -11.24 10.09
N PHE A 315 20.63 -10.02 10.20
CA PHE A 315 19.57 -9.52 9.31
C PHE A 315 20.07 -9.11 7.92
N ALA A 316 21.40 -8.97 7.74
CA ALA A 316 22.05 -8.74 6.46
C ALA A 316 22.33 -10.03 5.69
N THR A 317 21.87 -11.19 6.15
CA THR A 317 22.06 -12.46 5.47
C THR A 317 20.93 -12.78 4.51
N VAL A 318 21.31 -13.20 3.28
CA VAL A 318 20.37 -13.57 2.22
C VAL A 318 20.44 -15.08 1.98
N TYR A 319 19.30 -15.74 2.03
CA TYR A 319 19.20 -17.18 1.79
C TYR A 319 18.97 -17.50 0.30
N GLN A 320 19.10 -18.73 -0.10
CA GLN A 320 19.23 -19.32 -1.45
C GLN A 320 18.37 -18.71 -2.58
N ARG A 321 17.33 -17.93 -2.26
CA ARG A 321 16.39 -17.33 -3.24
C ARG A 321 16.37 -15.80 -3.22
N ARG A 322 17.43 -15.17 -2.73
CA ARG A 322 17.55 -13.72 -2.61
C ARG A 322 16.53 -13.06 -1.66
N THR A 323 15.98 -13.84 -0.73
CA THR A 323 15.10 -13.34 0.33
C THR A 323 15.87 -13.24 1.63
N PRO A 324 15.85 -12.11 2.35
CA PRO A 324 16.49 -11.95 3.65
C PRO A 324 15.66 -12.66 4.73
N LEU A 325 15.82 -13.98 4.82
CA LEU A 325 15.02 -14.85 5.68
C LEU A 325 15.01 -14.42 7.16
N PRO A 326 16.13 -14.07 7.81
CA PRO A 326 16.09 -13.65 9.21
C PRO A 326 15.29 -12.36 9.42
N ALA A 327 15.38 -11.40 8.48
CA ALA A 327 14.61 -10.17 8.53
C ALA A 327 13.11 -10.43 8.30
N LEU A 328 12.77 -11.34 7.36
CA LEU A 328 11.39 -11.74 7.10
C LEU A 328 10.75 -12.43 8.31
N LEU A 329 11.47 -13.35 8.96
CA LEU A 329 10.97 -14.03 10.15
C LEU A 329 10.80 -13.06 11.33
N ALA A 330 11.72 -12.11 11.49
CA ALA A 330 11.62 -11.09 12.54
C ALA A 330 10.41 -10.17 12.32
N SER A 331 10.20 -9.66 11.10
CA SER A 331 9.03 -8.84 10.79
C SER A 331 7.72 -9.61 10.97
N THR A 332 7.68 -10.87 10.57
CA THR A 332 6.52 -11.76 10.77
C THR A 332 6.25 -12.00 12.25
N ALA A 333 7.28 -12.27 13.05
CA ALA A 333 7.12 -12.48 14.49
C ALA A 333 6.59 -11.24 15.21
N VAL A 334 7.08 -10.05 14.84
CA VAL A 334 6.55 -8.78 15.39
C VAL A 334 5.11 -8.54 14.94
N ALA A 335 4.77 -8.81 13.68
CA ALA A 335 3.40 -8.68 13.19
C ALA A 335 2.43 -9.60 13.95
N ILE A 336 2.82 -10.86 14.19
CA ILE A 336 2.02 -11.80 14.99
C ILE A 336 1.90 -11.33 16.44
N ALA A 337 2.97 -10.82 17.04
CA ALA A 337 2.90 -10.24 18.38
C ALA A 337 1.90 -9.08 18.44
N LEU A 338 1.90 -8.17 17.46
CA LEU A 338 0.94 -7.08 17.40
C LEU A 338 -0.51 -7.59 17.27
N ILE A 339 -0.76 -8.61 16.43
CA ILE A 339 -2.09 -9.24 16.30
C ILE A 339 -2.58 -9.82 17.63
N LEU A 340 -1.68 -10.39 18.43
CA LEU A 340 -2.04 -10.99 19.71
C LEU A 340 -2.34 -9.96 20.80
N PHE A 341 -1.69 -8.78 20.76
CA PHE A 341 -1.83 -7.73 21.78
C PHE A 341 -2.90 -6.68 21.44
N GLU A 342 -3.48 -6.74 20.23
CA GLU A 342 -4.55 -5.80 19.87
C GLU A 342 -5.83 -6.14 20.63
N ASP A 343 -6.25 -5.25 21.53
CA ASP A 343 -7.60 -5.22 22.10
C ASP A 343 -8.51 -4.58 21.05
N ILE A 344 -9.30 -5.41 20.41
CA ILE A 344 -10.16 -5.08 19.26
C ILE A 344 -11.45 -4.40 19.72
#